data_77c0defe06a5c5307373652b397039ab
#
_entry.id   77c0defe06a5c5307373652b397039ab
#
_cell.length_a   1.000
_cell.length_b   1.000
_cell.length_c   1.000
_cell.angle_alpha   90.00
_cell.angle_beta   90.00
_cell.angle_gamma   90.00
#
_symmetry.space_group_name_H-M   'P 1'
#
loop_
_entity.id
_entity.type
_entity.pdbx_description
1 polymer ?
#
loop_
_entity_poly.entity_id
_entity_poly.type
_entity_poly.pdbx_seq_one_letter_code
_entity_poly.pdbx_strand_id
1 'polypeptide(L)'
;MKKHFTSSILLWVRTDQSRQTGMDYWKGPHSGIIAATPGLEEYRQIHLAEHNPGLWPATAGVETGIPGDRKIDGIAEVTFQSLLSPLQGRKQTALAHTDEANVFRRTLLYAAPPNSSRWYDVATPAETVSSRAIVFLRRRHGVCGSAFGKFVKKDLIPALAGTGVLKELRTQSFMPWIESMWDTPDVAHDNPIGQRFHAAVVLGFADKAARDTFFSSSTVEKLSRQLTPLASAIHAYDVESALTYVKHGHALPHYQE
;
A
#
# COMPACT_ATOMS: atom_id res chain seq x y z
N MET A 1 -16.43 2.86 10.14
CA MET A 1 -15.39 3.37 9.21
C MET A 1 -14.70 4.57 9.84
N LYS A 2 -13.38 4.52 9.94
CA LYS A 2 -12.54 5.62 10.45
C LYS A 2 -11.77 6.29 9.30
N LYS A 3 -11.53 7.59 9.39
CA LYS A 3 -10.75 8.37 8.41
C LYS A 3 -9.38 8.67 8.98
N HIS A 4 -8.36 8.56 8.14
CA HIS A 4 -6.96 8.72 8.54
C HIS A 4 -6.19 9.61 7.55
N PHE A 5 -5.02 10.05 7.98
CA PHE A 5 -4.03 10.72 7.15
C PHE A 5 -2.83 9.80 7.01
N THR A 6 -2.77 9.07 5.90
CA THR A 6 -1.77 8.02 5.66
C THR A 6 -0.98 8.32 4.39
N SER A 7 0.31 8.04 4.41
CA SER A 7 1.17 7.98 3.23
C SER A 7 1.67 6.55 3.03
N SER A 8 1.87 6.16 1.79
CA SER A 8 2.48 4.88 1.42
C SER A 8 3.78 5.13 0.67
N ILE A 9 4.88 4.60 1.16
CA ILE A 9 6.17 4.60 0.49
C ILE A 9 6.36 3.20 -0.11
N LEU A 10 6.38 3.13 -1.44
CA LEU A 10 6.65 1.90 -2.18
C LEU A 10 8.15 1.73 -2.27
N LEU A 11 8.65 0.52 -2.02
CA LEU A 11 10.05 0.22 -1.78
C LEU A 11 10.54 -0.91 -2.69
N TRP A 12 11.73 -0.72 -3.26
CA TRP A 12 12.48 -1.73 -4.01
C TRP A 12 13.84 -1.91 -3.36
N VAL A 13 14.11 -3.09 -2.85
CA VAL A 13 15.41 -3.39 -2.22
C VAL A 13 16.54 -3.39 -3.25
N ARG A 14 17.75 -3.18 -2.77
CA ARG A 14 18.98 -3.22 -3.58
C ARG A 14 19.15 -4.60 -4.21
N THR A 15 19.83 -4.65 -5.36
CA THR A 15 20.08 -5.88 -6.12
C THR A 15 21.53 -6.34 -6.06
N ASP A 16 22.41 -5.58 -5.41
CA ASP A 16 23.80 -5.94 -5.14
C ASP A 16 23.96 -6.80 -3.85
N GLN A 17 22.85 -7.14 -3.23
CA GLN A 17 22.72 -8.06 -2.11
C GLN A 17 21.50 -8.97 -2.30
N SER A 18 21.37 -10.02 -1.49
CA SER A 18 20.17 -10.85 -1.55
C SER A 18 18.94 -10.04 -1.13
N ARG A 19 17.77 -10.33 -1.74
CA ARG A 19 16.50 -9.73 -1.34
C ARG A 19 16.25 -9.91 0.16
N GLN A 20 16.53 -11.12 0.68
CA GLN A 20 16.33 -11.44 2.10
C GLN A 20 17.17 -10.51 3.00
N THR A 21 18.44 -10.25 2.66
CA THR A 21 19.29 -9.32 3.42
C THR A 21 18.68 -7.93 3.49
N GLY A 22 18.19 -7.40 2.35
CA GLY A 22 17.51 -6.09 2.32
C GLY A 22 16.21 -6.07 3.13
N MET A 23 15.40 -7.11 3.01
CA MET A 23 14.14 -7.22 3.76
C MET A 23 14.37 -7.35 5.27
N ASP A 24 15.40 -8.10 5.71
CA ASP A 24 15.75 -8.24 7.13
C ASP A 24 16.27 -6.92 7.71
N TYR A 25 17.08 -6.18 6.95
CA TYR A 25 17.53 -4.86 7.37
C TYR A 25 16.35 -3.88 7.49
N TRP A 26 15.45 -3.86 6.52
CA TRP A 26 14.24 -3.04 6.57
C TRP A 26 13.34 -3.39 7.74
N LYS A 27 13.13 -4.68 7.99
CA LYS A 27 12.35 -5.22 9.12
C LYS A 27 12.97 -4.86 10.48
N GLY A 28 14.29 -4.86 10.58
CA GLY A 28 15.06 -4.66 11.80
C GLY A 28 15.56 -3.21 11.96
N PRO A 29 16.83 -2.92 11.61
CA PRO A 29 17.46 -1.62 11.91
C PRO A 29 16.68 -0.41 11.37
N HIS A 30 16.26 -0.44 10.10
CA HIS A 30 15.55 0.68 9.47
C HIS A 30 14.18 0.96 10.11
N SER A 31 13.46 -0.08 10.53
CA SER A 31 12.12 0.08 11.13
C SER A 31 12.16 0.93 12.40
N GLY A 32 13.22 0.79 13.21
CA GLY A 32 13.39 1.56 14.44
C GLY A 32 13.53 3.06 14.19
N ILE A 33 14.18 3.44 13.08
CA ILE A 33 14.32 4.84 12.68
C ILE A 33 12.95 5.46 12.42
N ILE A 34 12.10 4.77 11.66
CA ILE A 34 10.75 5.25 11.33
C ILE A 34 9.85 5.22 12.58
N ALA A 35 9.90 4.14 13.35
CA ALA A 35 9.07 3.99 14.56
C ALA A 35 9.32 5.09 15.61
N ALA A 36 10.52 5.67 15.62
CA ALA A 36 10.86 6.79 16.49
C ALA A 36 10.32 8.15 16.01
N THR A 37 9.64 8.22 14.85
CA THR A 37 9.08 9.46 14.31
C THR A 37 7.93 9.96 15.20
N PRO A 38 8.00 11.19 15.73
CA PRO A 38 6.92 11.74 16.54
C PRO A 38 5.66 12.00 15.71
N GLY A 39 4.50 11.87 16.36
CA GLY A 39 3.20 12.14 15.72
C GLY A 39 2.68 11.05 14.80
N LEU A 40 3.26 9.86 14.84
CA LEU A 40 2.68 8.68 14.18
C LEU A 40 1.50 8.13 14.97
N GLU A 41 0.40 7.82 14.29
CA GLU A 41 -0.70 7.02 14.80
C GLU A 41 -0.44 5.54 14.59
N GLU A 42 0.02 5.18 13.38
CA GLU A 42 0.41 3.81 13.02
C GLU A 42 1.60 3.85 12.05
N TYR A 43 2.54 2.95 12.26
CA TYR A 43 3.55 2.58 11.26
C TYR A 43 3.48 1.10 11.01
N ARG A 44 3.26 0.74 9.74
CA ARG A 44 3.16 -0.65 9.29
C ARG A 44 4.05 -0.88 8.09
N GLN A 45 4.80 -1.99 8.09
CA GLN A 45 5.48 -2.51 6.92
C GLN A 45 4.62 -3.62 6.30
N ILE A 46 4.36 -3.53 5.02
CA ILE A 46 3.70 -4.58 4.22
C ILE A 46 4.77 -5.19 3.34
N HIS A 47 5.22 -6.38 3.68
CA HIS A 47 6.19 -7.16 2.93
C HIS A 47 5.46 -7.94 1.84
N LEU A 48 5.88 -7.78 0.58
CA LEU A 48 5.24 -8.45 -0.55
C LEU A 48 5.97 -9.76 -0.86
N ALA A 49 5.23 -10.76 -1.30
CA ALA A 49 5.80 -12.04 -1.70
C ALA A 49 6.82 -11.85 -2.84
N GLU A 50 7.92 -12.58 -2.79
CA GLU A 50 8.98 -12.50 -3.80
C GLU A 50 8.46 -12.87 -5.19
N HIS A 51 7.67 -13.94 -5.29
CA HIS A 51 6.98 -14.29 -6.53
C HIS A 51 5.58 -13.68 -6.53
N ASN A 52 5.38 -12.66 -7.36
CA ASN A 52 4.14 -11.89 -7.39
C ASN A 52 3.71 -11.59 -8.83
N PRO A 53 3.09 -12.56 -9.54
CA PRO A 53 2.65 -12.36 -10.92
C PRO A 53 1.42 -11.45 -11.04
N GLY A 54 0.72 -11.21 -9.93
CA GLY A 54 -0.57 -10.51 -9.83
C GLY A 54 -1.71 -11.47 -9.47
N LEU A 55 -2.48 -11.11 -8.45
CA LEU A 55 -3.65 -11.91 -7.99
C LEU A 55 -4.93 -11.53 -8.75
N TRP A 56 -5.00 -10.34 -9.35
CA TRP A 56 -6.20 -9.91 -10.06
C TRP A 56 -6.33 -10.68 -11.37
N PRO A 57 -7.52 -11.22 -11.71
CA PRO A 57 -7.71 -12.01 -12.92
C PRO A 57 -7.46 -11.17 -14.17
N ALA A 58 -7.01 -11.83 -15.23
CA ALA A 58 -6.78 -11.21 -16.53
C ALA A 58 -8.04 -10.44 -16.99
N THR A 59 -7.86 -9.16 -17.30
CA THR A 59 -8.96 -8.25 -17.63
C THR A 59 -8.63 -7.52 -18.93
N ALA A 60 -9.49 -7.67 -19.94
CA ALA A 60 -9.25 -7.10 -21.27
C ALA A 60 -9.01 -5.59 -21.20
N GLY A 61 -7.90 -5.12 -21.80
CA GLY A 61 -7.54 -3.71 -21.86
C GLY A 61 -7.06 -3.10 -20.52
N VAL A 62 -6.78 -3.93 -19.51
CA VAL A 62 -6.23 -3.52 -18.21
C VAL A 62 -5.00 -4.36 -17.91
N GLU A 63 -3.90 -3.74 -17.51
CA GLU A 63 -2.69 -4.41 -17.05
C GLU A 63 -2.94 -5.00 -15.65
N THR A 64 -3.01 -6.31 -15.54
CA THR A 64 -3.22 -7.03 -14.27
C THR A 64 -1.99 -7.83 -13.84
N GLY A 65 -1.11 -8.17 -14.80
CA GLY A 65 0.20 -8.73 -14.51
C GLY A 65 1.15 -7.66 -13.97
N ILE A 66 1.98 -8.02 -13.01
CA ILE A 66 2.96 -7.11 -12.41
C ILE A 66 4.27 -7.18 -13.19
N PRO A 67 4.71 -6.08 -13.85
CA PRO A 67 5.98 -6.06 -14.58
C PRO A 67 7.16 -6.30 -13.64
N GLY A 68 8.11 -7.17 -14.04
CA GLY A 68 9.23 -7.57 -13.20
C GLY A 68 10.14 -6.41 -12.78
N ASP A 69 10.39 -5.44 -13.69
CA ASP A 69 11.19 -4.24 -13.43
C ASP A 69 10.49 -3.23 -12.48
N ARG A 70 9.18 -3.38 -12.30
CA ARG A 70 8.33 -2.54 -11.44
C ARG A 70 7.73 -3.29 -10.27
N LYS A 71 8.08 -4.55 -10.07
CA LYS A 71 7.62 -5.35 -8.94
C LYS A 71 8.13 -4.74 -7.64
N ILE A 72 7.20 -4.29 -6.79
CA ILE A 72 7.46 -3.71 -5.48
C ILE A 72 7.86 -4.82 -4.51
N ASP A 73 8.86 -4.58 -3.64
CA ASP A 73 9.27 -5.52 -2.59
C ASP A 73 8.50 -5.30 -1.29
N GLY A 74 8.13 -4.05 -0.99
CA GLY A 74 7.36 -3.73 0.19
C GLY A 74 6.77 -2.33 0.19
N ILE A 75 5.89 -2.08 1.14
CA ILE A 75 5.25 -0.77 1.35
C ILE A 75 5.38 -0.38 2.82
N ALA A 76 5.94 0.81 3.09
CA ALA A 76 5.84 1.45 4.40
C ALA A 76 4.56 2.29 4.44
N GLU A 77 3.56 1.87 5.23
CA GLU A 77 2.38 2.67 5.53
C GLU A 77 2.63 3.48 6.79
N VAL A 78 2.55 4.81 6.66
CA VAL A 78 2.75 5.75 7.74
C VAL A 78 1.46 6.56 7.94
N THR A 79 0.79 6.34 9.06
CA THR A 79 -0.42 7.06 9.43
C THR A 79 -0.09 8.09 10.51
N PHE A 80 -0.50 9.33 10.30
CA PHE A 80 -0.21 10.45 11.18
C PHE A 80 -1.39 10.80 12.08
N GLN A 81 -1.11 11.24 13.31
CA GLN A 81 -2.10 11.71 14.27
C GLN A 81 -2.75 13.03 13.85
N SER A 82 -2.00 13.89 13.13
CA SER A 82 -2.46 15.20 12.68
C SER A 82 -1.78 15.65 11.40
N LEU A 83 -2.29 16.73 10.80
CA LEU A 83 -1.69 17.37 9.63
C LEU A 83 -0.33 17.99 9.90
N LEU A 84 -0.03 18.30 11.15
CA LEU A 84 1.25 18.90 11.56
C LEU A 84 2.30 17.85 11.90
N SER A 85 1.90 16.60 12.10
CA SER A 85 2.82 15.51 12.47
C SER A 85 3.99 15.32 11.51
N PRO A 86 3.83 15.40 10.17
CA PRO A 86 4.97 15.31 9.25
C PRO A 86 6.03 16.41 9.50
N LEU A 87 5.62 17.60 9.95
CA LEU A 87 6.56 18.69 10.28
C LEU A 87 7.34 18.40 11.56
N GLN A 88 6.70 17.77 12.55
CA GLN A 88 7.33 17.37 13.80
C GLN A 88 8.38 16.26 13.58
N GLY A 89 8.13 15.37 12.62
CA GLY A 89 8.98 14.25 12.26
C GLY A 89 10.21 14.57 11.38
N ARG A 90 10.42 15.82 10.96
CA ARG A 90 11.46 16.19 9.98
C ARG A 90 12.86 15.68 10.29
N LYS A 91 13.31 15.76 11.55
CA LYS A 91 14.63 15.26 11.95
C LYS A 91 14.75 13.75 11.77
N GLN A 92 13.69 13.03 12.14
CA GLN A 92 13.64 11.58 12.01
C GLN A 92 13.54 11.16 10.54
N THR A 93 12.77 11.90 9.73
CA THR A 93 12.72 11.69 8.27
C THR A 93 14.10 11.87 7.63
N ALA A 94 14.89 12.86 8.05
CA ALA A 94 16.25 13.05 7.54
C ALA A 94 17.17 11.86 7.86
N LEU A 95 17.04 11.27 9.06
CA LEU A 95 17.76 10.03 9.41
C LEU A 95 17.32 8.86 8.53
N ALA A 96 16.02 8.74 8.29
CA ALA A 96 15.47 7.70 7.41
C ALA A 96 16.02 7.83 5.98
N HIS A 97 16.07 9.04 5.41
CA HIS A 97 16.67 9.28 4.09
C HIS A 97 18.13 8.86 4.04
N THR A 98 18.93 9.22 5.07
CA THR A 98 20.34 8.80 5.11
C THR A 98 20.50 7.29 5.12
N ASP A 99 19.56 6.57 5.77
CA ASP A 99 19.62 5.11 5.90
C ASP A 99 19.00 4.38 4.69
N GLU A 100 18.08 5.01 3.95
CA GLU A 100 17.42 4.40 2.78
C GLU A 100 18.40 3.91 1.72
N ALA A 101 19.48 4.66 1.45
CA ALA A 101 20.49 4.29 0.47
C ALA A 101 21.20 2.95 0.79
N ASN A 102 21.20 2.51 2.06
CA ASN A 102 21.76 1.23 2.47
C ASN A 102 20.83 0.05 2.09
N VAL A 103 19.53 0.30 1.91
CA VAL A 103 18.50 -0.74 1.78
C VAL A 103 17.86 -0.75 0.42
N PHE A 104 17.53 0.44 -0.10
CA PHE A 104 16.66 0.57 -1.26
C PHE A 104 17.41 1.13 -2.48
N ARG A 105 17.10 0.58 -3.64
CA ARG A 105 17.51 1.14 -4.94
C ARG A 105 16.49 2.12 -5.49
N ARG A 106 15.24 2.05 -4.98
CA ARG A 106 14.14 2.94 -5.39
C ARG A 106 13.13 3.06 -4.26
N THR A 107 12.62 4.29 -4.08
CA THR A 107 11.48 4.58 -3.19
C THR A 107 10.52 5.56 -3.86
N LEU A 108 9.21 5.35 -3.71
CA LEU A 108 8.18 6.23 -4.25
C LEU A 108 7.14 6.56 -3.17
N LEU A 109 7.09 7.82 -2.74
CA LEU A 109 6.08 8.28 -1.80
C LEU A 109 4.77 8.58 -2.51
N TYR A 110 3.70 7.95 -2.05
CA TYR A 110 2.32 8.27 -2.39
C TYR A 110 1.60 8.85 -1.17
N ALA A 111 1.45 10.16 -1.13
CA ALA A 111 0.70 10.83 -0.09
C ALA A 111 -0.80 10.77 -0.37
N ALA A 112 -1.60 10.56 0.65
CA ALA A 112 -3.04 10.69 0.57
C ALA A 112 -3.48 12.05 1.13
N PRO A 113 -4.50 12.71 0.55
CA PRO A 113 -5.07 13.91 1.16
C PRO A 113 -5.58 13.60 2.56
N PRO A 114 -5.63 14.59 3.45
CA PRO A 114 -6.20 14.42 4.78
C PRO A 114 -7.60 13.80 4.73
N ASN A 115 -7.88 12.83 5.59
CA ASN A 115 -9.15 12.09 5.65
C ASN A 115 -9.53 11.30 4.38
N SER A 116 -8.58 11.06 3.46
CA SER A 116 -8.81 10.25 2.25
C SER A 116 -8.48 8.78 2.44
N SER A 117 -7.61 8.45 3.39
CA SER A 117 -7.40 7.08 3.85
C SER A 117 -8.54 6.64 4.76
N ARG A 118 -9.01 5.41 4.61
CA ARG A 118 -10.17 4.91 5.34
C ARG A 118 -9.97 3.47 5.75
N TRP A 119 -10.30 3.18 7.01
CA TRP A 119 -10.35 1.83 7.57
C TRP A 119 -11.81 1.47 7.83
N TYR A 120 -12.23 0.31 7.33
CA TYR A 120 -13.61 -0.12 7.37
C TYR A 120 -13.80 -1.23 8.41
N ASP A 121 -14.90 -1.16 9.13
CA ASP A 121 -15.30 -2.17 10.10
C ASP A 121 -16.01 -3.31 9.33
N VAL A 122 -15.25 -4.25 8.76
CA VAL A 122 -15.74 -5.38 7.96
C VAL A 122 -15.71 -6.70 8.71
N ALA A 123 -15.11 -6.73 9.90
CA ALA A 123 -14.97 -7.93 10.74
C ALA A 123 -15.14 -7.55 12.21
N THR A 124 -15.43 -8.55 13.04
CA THR A 124 -15.44 -8.40 14.51
C THR A 124 -14.01 -8.40 15.06
N PRO A 125 -13.75 -7.79 16.25
CA PRO A 125 -12.41 -7.77 16.84
C PRO A 125 -11.80 -9.16 17.14
N ALA A 126 -12.62 -10.19 17.23
CA ALA A 126 -12.17 -11.56 17.49
C ALA A 126 -11.70 -12.29 16.21
N GLU A 127 -11.99 -11.76 15.03
CA GLU A 127 -11.62 -12.39 13.78
C GLU A 127 -10.18 -12.03 13.40
N THR A 128 -9.39 -13.06 13.06
CA THR A 128 -7.98 -12.91 12.69
C THR A 128 -7.83 -12.73 11.17
N VAL A 129 -6.79 -12.00 10.79
CA VAL A 129 -6.36 -11.85 9.39
C VAL A 129 -5.09 -12.67 9.22
N SER A 130 -5.17 -13.79 8.49
CA SER A 130 -4.01 -14.66 8.25
C SER A 130 -3.49 -14.58 6.80
N SER A 131 -4.20 -13.91 5.90
CA SER A 131 -3.75 -13.66 4.53
C SER A 131 -4.18 -12.27 4.09
N ARG A 132 -3.30 -11.58 3.35
CA ARG A 132 -3.59 -10.23 2.84
C ARG A 132 -3.25 -10.11 1.37
N ALA A 133 -3.89 -9.16 0.71
CA ALA A 133 -3.50 -8.65 -0.59
C ALA A 133 -3.54 -7.13 -0.57
N ILE A 134 -2.67 -6.49 -1.35
CA ILE A 134 -2.77 -5.05 -1.61
C ILE A 134 -2.98 -4.83 -3.11
N VAL A 135 -3.97 -4.01 -3.46
CA VAL A 135 -4.36 -3.73 -4.83
C VAL A 135 -4.07 -2.28 -5.14
N PHE A 136 -3.17 -2.02 -6.09
CA PHE A 136 -2.90 -0.70 -6.63
C PHE A 136 -3.68 -0.47 -7.90
N LEU A 137 -4.32 0.69 -8.01
CA LEU A 137 -5.13 1.10 -9.14
C LEU A 137 -4.47 2.26 -9.88
N ARG A 138 -4.30 2.11 -11.19
CA ARG A 138 -3.84 3.17 -12.10
C ARG A 138 -5.03 3.65 -12.92
N ARG A 139 -5.39 4.91 -12.77
CA ARG A 139 -6.45 5.53 -13.57
C ARG A 139 -6.05 5.59 -15.04
N ARG A 140 -6.98 5.28 -15.92
CA ARG A 140 -6.79 5.37 -17.38
C ARG A 140 -6.57 6.82 -17.80
N HIS A 141 -5.65 7.03 -18.73
CA HIS A 141 -5.44 8.35 -19.36
C HIS A 141 -6.77 8.87 -19.96
N GLY A 142 -7.03 10.15 -19.80
CA GLY A 142 -8.28 10.77 -20.26
C GLY A 142 -9.47 10.63 -19.31
N VAL A 143 -9.44 9.69 -18.35
CA VAL A 143 -10.49 9.58 -17.34
C VAL A 143 -10.34 10.69 -16.30
N CYS A 144 -11.42 11.41 -16.01
CA CYS A 144 -11.43 12.45 -14.99
C CYS A 144 -11.18 11.86 -13.60
N GLY A 145 -10.31 12.52 -12.80
CA GLY A 145 -9.99 12.07 -11.44
C GLY A 145 -11.22 12.00 -10.52
N SER A 146 -12.19 12.89 -10.70
CA SER A 146 -13.44 12.87 -9.92
C SER A 146 -14.31 11.65 -10.27
N ALA A 147 -14.39 11.26 -11.56
CA ALA A 147 -15.12 10.08 -11.99
C ALA A 147 -14.49 8.80 -11.44
N PHE A 148 -13.15 8.67 -11.54
CA PHE A 148 -12.41 7.56 -10.96
C PHE A 148 -12.59 7.49 -9.43
N GLY A 149 -12.41 8.61 -8.74
CA GLY A 149 -12.59 8.67 -7.28
C GLY A 149 -14.02 8.40 -6.82
N LYS A 150 -15.03 8.80 -7.63
CA LYS A 150 -16.45 8.47 -7.38
C LYS A 150 -16.66 6.96 -7.48
N PHE A 151 -16.16 6.33 -8.53
CA PHE A 151 -16.25 4.89 -8.70
C PHE A 151 -15.60 4.13 -7.53
N VAL A 152 -14.36 4.49 -7.18
CA VAL A 152 -13.66 3.86 -6.04
C VAL A 152 -14.51 3.94 -4.76
N LYS A 153 -15.09 5.12 -4.46
CA LYS A 153 -15.84 5.35 -3.22
C LYS A 153 -17.26 4.79 -3.22
N LYS A 154 -17.95 4.80 -4.37
CA LYS A 154 -19.39 4.51 -4.44
C LYS A 154 -19.72 3.11 -4.98
N ASP A 155 -18.78 2.53 -5.73
CA ASP A 155 -19.01 1.24 -6.40
C ASP A 155 -18.01 0.18 -5.91
N LEU A 156 -16.69 0.42 -6.04
CA LEU A 156 -15.66 -0.56 -5.69
C LEU A 156 -15.71 -0.90 -4.19
N ILE A 157 -15.59 0.09 -3.31
CA ILE A 157 -15.48 -0.15 -1.88
C ILE A 157 -16.76 -0.75 -1.28
N PRO A 158 -17.97 -0.27 -1.59
CA PRO A 158 -19.20 -0.93 -1.13
C PRO A 158 -19.33 -2.38 -1.62
N ALA A 159 -18.92 -2.67 -2.86
CA ALA A 159 -18.93 -4.04 -3.37
C ALA A 159 -17.97 -4.95 -2.60
N LEU A 160 -16.75 -4.46 -2.31
CA LEU A 160 -15.78 -5.18 -1.50
C LEU A 160 -16.26 -5.41 -0.06
N ALA A 161 -16.75 -4.37 0.60
CA ALA A 161 -17.27 -4.44 1.97
C ALA A 161 -18.48 -5.37 2.10
N GLY A 162 -19.31 -5.41 1.06
CA GLY A 162 -20.52 -6.24 1.02
C GLY A 162 -20.28 -7.73 0.76
N THR A 163 -19.05 -8.16 0.50
CA THR A 163 -18.77 -9.59 0.24
C THR A 163 -18.89 -10.48 1.47
N GLY A 164 -18.75 -9.93 2.67
CA GLY A 164 -18.75 -10.68 3.93
C GLY A 164 -17.53 -11.58 4.16
N VAL A 165 -16.60 -11.67 3.19
CA VAL A 165 -15.40 -12.52 3.32
C VAL A 165 -14.17 -11.78 3.86
N LEU A 166 -14.19 -10.43 3.77
CA LEU A 166 -13.06 -9.62 4.21
C LEU A 166 -13.01 -9.49 5.72
N LYS A 167 -11.81 -9.61 6.28
CA LYS A 167 -11.48 -9.40 7.69
C LYS A 167 -10.71 -8.08 7.91
N GLU A 168 -10.14 -7.51 6.86
CA GLU A 168 -9.55 -6.18 6.83
C GLU A 168 -9.90 -5.51 5.50
N LEU A 169 -10.26 -4.22 5.55
CA LEU A 169 -10.45 -3.39 4.38
C LEU A 169 -9.93 -1.99 4.69
N ARG A 170 -8.84 -1.60 4.04
CA ARG A 170 -8.29 -0.25 4.10
C ARG A 170 -8.16 0.32 2.70
N THR A 171 -8.35 1.61 2.57
CA THR A 171 -8.25 2.28 1.27
C THR A 171 -7.48 3.57 1.38
N GLN A 172 -6.75 3.88 0.33
CA GLN A 172 -6.08 5.17 0.16
C GLN A 172 -6.37 5.70 -1.23
N SER A 173 -6.77 6.99 -1.32
CA SER A 173 -6.80 7.71 -2.59
C SER A 173 -5.62 8.66 -2.58
N PHE A 174 -4.74 8.55 -3.56
CA PHE A 174 -3.50 9.30 -3.61
C PHE A 174 -3.69 10.70 -4.20
N MET A 175 -2.89 11.64 -3.72
CA MET A 175 -2.64 12.92 -4.37
C MET A 175 -1.91 12.69 -5.71
N PRO A 176 -1.94 13.65 -6.65
CA PRO A 176 -1.01 13.62 -7.77
C PRO A 176 0.43 13.47 -7.25
N TRP A 177 1.14 12.50 -7.81
CA TRP A 177 2.52 12.23 -7.37
C TRP A 177 3.45 13.40 -7.73
N ILE A 178 4.29 13.79 -6.77
CA ILE A 178 5.27 14.89 -6.89
C ILE A 178 6.62 14.35 -6.43
N GLU A 179 7.62 14.40 -7.31
CA GLU A 179 8.97 13.87 -7.08
C GLU A 179 9.64 14.49 -5.86
N SER A 180 9.62 15.80 -5.74
CA SER A 180 10.26 16.56 -4.65
C SER A 180 9.64 16.34 -3.25
N MET A 181 8.58 15.55 -3.13
CA MET A 181 8.04 15.19 -1.81
C MET A 181 8.86 14.13 -1.08
N TRP A 182 9.69 13.38 -1.81
CA TRP A 182 10.56 12.35 -1.26
C TRP A 182 11.79 12.25 -2.16
N ASP A 183 12.90 12.82 -1.72
CA ASP A 183 14.13 12.95 -2.51
C ASP A 183 15.32 12.49 -1.66
N THR A 184 15.52 11.18 -1.64
CA THR A 184 16.65 10.54 -0.94
C THR A 184 17.84 10.49 -1.90
N PRO A 185 18.99 11.05 -1.53
CA PRO A 185 20.21 10.92 -2.34
C PRO A 185 20.55 9.47 -2.63
N ASP A 186 21.04 9.19 -3.85
CA ASP A 186 21.47 7.87 -4.31
C ASP A 186 20.36 6.78 -4.38
N VAL A 187 19.09 7.18 -4.21
CA VAL A 187 17.93 6.31 -4.37
C VAL A 187 17.10 6.80 -5.56
N ALA A 188 16.68 5.90 -6.44
CA ALA A 188 15.88 6.29 -7.59
C ALA A 188 14.43 6.66 -7.19
N HIS A 189 13.91 7.74 -7.79
CA HIS A 189 12.53 8.22 -7.57
C HIS A 189 11.75 8.37 -8.86
N ASP A 190 12.25 7.84 -9.99
CA ASP A 190 11.59 7.97 -11.28
C ASP A 190 10.21 7.26 -11.28
N ASN A 191 9.18 8.03 -11.59
CA ASN A 191 7.81 7.55 -11.65
C ASN A 191 7.07 8.15 -12.86
N PRO A 192 7.26 7.59 -14.05
CA PRO A 192 6.62 8.07 -15.27
C PRO A 192 5.09 8.14 -15.15
N ILE A 193 4.48 9.14 -15.77
CA ILE A 193 3.02 9.39 -15.70
C ILE A 193 2.21 8.10 -15.98
N GLY A 194 2.62 7.32 -16.98
CA GLY A 194 1.96 6.06 -17.34
C GLY A 194 2.06 4.94 -16.29
N GLN A 195 2.84 5.14 -15.23
CA GLN A 195 3.05 4.13 -14.16
C GLN A 195 2.52 4.57 -12.80
N ARG A 196 2.03 5.81 -12.67
CA ARG A 196 1.56 6.37 -11.40
C ARG A 196 0.27 5.74 -10.94
N PHE A 197 0.25 5.27 -9.70
CA PHE A 197 -0.96 4.80 -9.03
C PHE A 197 -1.81 5.97 -8.50
N HIS A 198 -3.10 5.74 -8.36
CA HIS A 198 -4.08 6.75 -7.95
C HIS A 198 -4.87 6.32 -6.71
N ALA A 199 -4.87 5.02 -6.42
CA ALA A 199 -5.48 4.47 -5.21
C ALA A 199 -4.81 3.15 -4.83
N ALA A 200 -4.90 2.80 -3.55
CA ALA A 200 -4.56 1.49 -3.03
C ALA A 200 -5.70 0.95 -2.15
N VAL A 201 -5.84 -0.37 -2.13
CA VAL A 201 -6.79 -1.09 -1.29
C VAL A 201 -6.08 -2.26 -0.63
N VAL A 202 -6.06 -2.31 0.70
CA VAL A 202 -5.60 -3.48 1.46
C VAL A 202 -6.80 -4.34 1.78
N LEU A 203 -6.70 -5.62 1.46
CA LEU A 203 -7.70 -6.65 1.68
C LEU A 203 -7.12 -7.72 2.61
N GLY A 204 -7.77 -7.97 3.73
CA GLY A 204 -7.41 -9.07 4.64
C GLY A 204 -8.46 -10.16 4.62
N PHE A 205 -8.02 -11.40 4.74
CA PHE A 205 -8.81 -12.62 4.67
C PHE A 205 -8.50 -13.53 5.86
N ALA A 206 -9.42 -14.44 6.17
CA ALA A 206 -9.21 -15.43 7.21
C ALA A 206 -7.98 -16.32 6.91
N ASP A 207 -7.81 -16.68 5.63
CA ASP A 207 -6.71 -17.52 5.16
C ASP A 207 -6.46 -17.33 3.65
N LYS A 208 -5.46 -18.03 3.13
CA LYS A 208 -5.08 -18.00 1.71
C LYS A 208 -6.18 -18.58 0.80
N ALA A 209 -6.89 -19.60 1.23
CA ALA A 209 -7.96 -20.22 0.43
C ALA A 209 -9.13 -19.25 0.23
N ALA A 210 -9.53 -18.53 1.29
CA ALA A 210 -10.54 -17.48 1.21
C ALA A 210 -10.11 -16.34 0.27
N ARG A 211 -8.83 -15.93 0.31
CA ARG A 211 -8.27 -14.96 -0.61
C ARG A 211 -8.31 -15.42 -2.07
N ASP A 212 -7.84 -16.62 -2.34
CA ASP A 212 -7.77 -17.18 -3.70
C ASP A 212 -9.20 -17.38 -4.27
N THR A 213 -10.14 -17.83 -3.45
CA THR A 213 -11.56 -17.91 -3.79
C THR A 213 -12.16 -16.54 -4.12
N PHE A 214 -11.80 -15.52 -3.32
CA PHE A 214 -12.26 -14.15 -3.57
C PHE A 214 -11.80 -13.64 -4.93
N PHE A 215 -10.52 -13.76 -5.28
CA PHE A 215 -10.00 -13.30 -6.57
C PHE A 215 -10.56 -14.05 -7.77
N SER A 216 -11.09 -15.28 -7.57
CA SER A 216 -11.78 -16.08 -8.57
C SER A 216 -13.30 -15.87 -8.59
N SER A 217 -13.84 -14.95 -7.76
CA SER A 217 -15.29 -14.79 -7.58
C SER A 217 -15.96 -13.96 -8.68
N SER A 218 -17.27 -14.15 -8.85
CA SER A 218 -18.11 -13.34 -9.72
C SER A 218 -18.13 -11.85 -9.32
N THR A 219 -17.90 -11.54 -8.05
CA THR A 219 -17.75 -10.15 -7.56
C THR A 219 -16.54 -9.49 -8.20
N VAL A 220 -15.37 -10.15 -8.19
CA VAL A 220 -14.15 -9.62 -8.81
C VAL A 220 -14.30 -9.53 -10.33
N GLU A 221 -14.93 -10.51 -10.95
CA GLU A 221 -15.26 -10.46 -12.38
C GLU A 221 -16.15 -9.25 -12.73
N LYS A 222 -17.20 -8.99 -11.95
CA LYS A 222 -18.07 -7.81 -12.12
C LYS A 222 -17.29 -6.51 -11.95
N LEU A 223 -16.46 -6.41 -10.92
CA LEU A 223 -15.60 -5.26 -10.66
C LEU A 223 -14.59 -5.04 -11.79
N SER A 224 -14.01 -6.10 -12.35
CA SER A 224 -13.12 -6.03 -13.51
C SER A 224 -13.79 -5.38 -14.71
N ARG A 225 -15.02 -5.79 -15.03
CA ARG A 225 -15.79 -5.16 -16.12
C ARG A 225 -16.06 -3.67 -15.87
N GLN A 226 -16.37 -3.29 -14.64
CA GLN A 226 -16.62 -1.90 -14.27
C GLN A 226 -15.32 -1.05 -14.26
N LEU A 227 -14.18 -1.65 -13.91
CA LEU A 227 -12.88 -0.98 -13.90
C LEU A 227 -12.27 -0.79 -15.29
N THR A 228 -12.61 -1.65 -16.26
CA THR A 228 -12.06 -1.59 -17.63
C THR A 228 -12.10 -0.19 -18.27
N PRO A 229 -13.19 0.57 -18.25
CA PRO A 229 -13.21 1.93 -18.81
C PRO A 229 -12.47 2.96 -17.95
N LEU A 230 -12.16 2.66 -16.69
CA LEU A 230 -11.66 3.63 -15.71
C LEU A 230 -10.19 3.43 -15.35
N ALA A 231 -9.70 2.20 -15.39
CA ALA A 231 -8.34 1.83 -15.00
C ALA A 231 -7.51 1.36 -16.19
N SER A 232 -6.23 1.69 -16.19
CA SER A 232 -5.22 1.13 -17.12
C SER A 232 -4.42 0.01 -16.49
N ALA A 233 -4.35 -0.05 -15.15
CA ALA A 233 -3.74 -1.15 -14.43
C ALA A 233 -4.45 -1.44 -13.10
N ILE A 234 -4.43 -2.72 -12.72
CA ILE A 234 -4.88 -3.25 -11.43
C ILE A 234 -3.83 -4.25 -10.98
N HIS A 235 -2.88 -3.78 -10.15
CA HIS A 235 -1.81 -4.62 -9.63
C HIS A 235 -2.19 -5.13 -8.25
N ALA A 236 -2.59 -6.38 -8.14
CA ALA A 236 -2.92 -7.03 -6.87
C ALA A 236 -1.76 -7.90 -6.42
N TYR A 237 -1.08 -7.49 -5.36
CA TYR A 237 0.06 -8.18 -4.77
C TYR A 237 -0.37 -9.13 -3.67
N ASP A 238 0.25 -10.29 -3.61
CA ASP A 238 0.25 -11.16 -2.43
C ASP A 238 1.13 -10.54 -1.35
N VAL A 239 0.62 -10.47 -0.14
CA VAL A 239 1.33 -9.97 1.05
C VAL A 239 1.86 -11.16 1.83
N GLU A 240 3.17 -11.22 1.98
CA GLU A 240 3.86 -12.22 2.78
C GLU A 240 3.66 -11.98 4.28
N SER A 241 3.86 -10.72 4.73
CA SER A 241 3.60 -10.30 6.11
C SER A 241 3.24 -8.82 6.21
N ALA A 242 2.52 -8.45 7.26
CA ALA A 242 2.18 -7.07 7.56
C ALA A 242 2.52 -6.77 9.02
N LEU A 243 3.65 -6.08 9.24
CA LEU A 243 4.28 -5.88 10.54
C LEU A 243 3.97 -4.48 11.07
N THR A 244 3.35 -4.39 12.23
CA THR A 244 3.01 -3.11 12.88
C THR A 244 4.04 -2.78 13.95
N TYR A 245 4.68 -1.62 13.84
CA TYR A 245 5.72 -1.12 14.77
C TYR A 245 5.24 0.01 15.66
N VAL A 246 4.31 0.83 15.18
CA VAL A 246 3.65 1.88 15.96
C VAL A 246 2.16 1.64 15.88
N LYS A 247 1.46 1.70 17.02
CA LYS A 247 0.01 1.50 17.10
C LYS A 247 -0.58 2.45 18.13
N HIS A 248 -1.63 3.18 17.75
CA HIS A 248 -2.28 4.19 18.59
C HIS A 248 -1.30 5.21 19.17
N GLY A 249 -0.33 5.64 18.36
CA GLY A 249 0.65 6.62 18.76
C GLY A 249 1.81 6.10 19.62
N HIS A 250 1.87 4.81 19.88
CA HIS A 250 2.89 4.17 20.71
C HIS A 250 3.75 3.22 19.91
N ALA A 251 5.09 3.38 19.99
CA ALA A 251 6.02 2.40 19.49
C ALA A 251 5.87 1.09 20.26
N LEU A 252 5.80 -0.02 19.54
CA LEU A 252 5.70 -1.34 20.14
C LEU A 252 7.09 -1.87 20.47
N PRO A 253 7.28 -2.60 21.60
CA PRO A 253 8.58 -3.19 21.95
C PRO A 253 9.01 -4.26 20.92
N HIS A 254 8.03 -4.90 20.30
CA HIS A 254 8.20 -5.82 19.17
C HIS A 254 7.07 -5.56 18.17
N TYR A 255 7.32 -5.80 16.87
CA TYR A 255 6.26 -5.68 15.87
C TYR A 255 5.13 -6.71 16.11
N GLN A 256 3.92 -6.36 15.67
CA GLN A 256 2.75 -7.25 15.65
C GLN A 256 2.39 -7.58 14.20
N GLU A 257 2.08 -8.84 13.93
CA GLU A 257 1.55 -9.34 12.63
C GLU A 257 0.03 -9.25 12.56
#